data_108521286ac753ab2738941665455700
#
_entry.id   108521286ac753ab2738941665455700
#
_cell.length_a   1.000
_cell.length_b   1.000
_cell.length_c   1.000
_cell.angle_alpha   90.00
_cell.angle_beta   90.00
_cell.angle_gamma   90.00
#
_symmetry.space_group_name_H-M   'P 1'
#
loop_
_entity.id
_entity.type
_entity.pdbx_description
1 polymer ?
#
loop_
_entity_poly.entity_id
_entity_poly.type
_entity_poly.pdbx_seq_one_letter_code
_entity_poly.pdbx_strand_id
1 'polypeptide(L)'
;LREPFIKSHQKNTSVFEFIKKRFGKEFHDQLIEPFITGIYAGNTRKMSAEHTLKLLWKLEQSHGSIIRGILKSKKDKKSKINSFNFPKGLSQLTSKIADSMGDKLVLNYKVQQIIKSDNGYEIISKSKKILCKEIICSVPAYSLRNFIYDRSLISELDKIIYSPVDVFHFGFKKKNIQNKKQGFGVLTRPSDGKSYLGILFNSRIFDYVSPKGKELFTVLVGGERQKHLCEMNPIKLKQLILEELEDLLGHKGETIIDNHYRWAKGIPQFNLDHSNLLNAIENFKNSHSNFHLIGNYFNGVSVSDCIQKSRDLVRIIN
;
A
#
# COMPACT_ATOMS: atom_id res chain seq x y z
N LEU A 1 -0.18 24.72 22.53
CA LEU A 1 0.12 23.26 22.60
C LEU A 1 -0.90 22.57 23.51
N ARG A 2 -2.14 22.32 23.00
CA ARG A 2 -3.21 21.65 23.76
C ARG A 2 -3.14 20.12 23.70
N GLU A 3 -2.34 19.54 22.79
CA GLU A 3 -2.32 18.11 22.48
C GLU A 3 -2.15 17.22 23.73
N PRO A 4 -1.23 17.50 24.68
CA PRO A 4 -1.04 16.64 25.86
C PRO A 4 -2.22 16.57 26.84
N PHE A 5 -3.19 17.46 26.72
CA PHE A 5 -4.36 17.54 27.61
C PHE A 5 -5.65 17.02 26.97
N ILE A 6 -5.57 16.55 25.73
CA ILE A 6 -6.72 16.00 24.99
C ILE A 6 -6.93 14.55 25.41
N LYS A 7 -8.18 14.17 25.76
CA LYS A 7 -8.51 12.78 26.08
C LYS A 7 -8.23 11.86 24.88
N SER A 8 -7.69 10.68 25.17
CA SER A 8 -7.41 9.65 24.17
C SER A 8 -8.67 9.28 23.36
N HIS A 9 -8.45 8.86 22.12
CA HIS A 9 -9.52 8.44 21.26
C HIS A 9 -9.96 7.01 21.58
N GLN A 10 -11.21 6.73 21.26
CA GLN A 10 -11.75 5.37 21.30
C GLN A 10 -11.50 4.66 19.97
N LYS A 11 -11.63 3.34 19.97
CA LYS A 11 -11.63 2.54 18.73
C LYS A 11 -12.61 3.10 17.70
N ASN A 12 -12.42 2.78 16.44
CA ASN A 12 -13.24 3.27 15.32
C ASN A 12 -13.15 4.79 15.07
N THR A 13 -12.06 5.43 15.48
CA THR A 13 -11.79 6.83 15.15
C THR A 13 -11.11 6.91 13.79
N SER A 14 -11.61 7.81 12.91
CA SER A 14 -10.98 8.04 11.60
C SER A 14 -9.66 8.78 11.72
N VAL A 15 -8.78 8.63 10.72
CA VAL A 15 -7.53 9.40 10.63
C VAL A 15 -7.81 10.89 10.72
N PHE A 16 -8.87 11.37 10.01
CA PHE A 16 -9.27 12.78 10.04
C PHE A 16 -9.61 13.24 11.45
N GLU A 17 -10.53 12.56 12.17
CA GLU A 17 -10.94 12.97 13.52
C GLU A 17 -9.79 12.85 14.51
N PHE A 18 -8.97 11.81 14.40
CA PHE A 18 -7.81 11.61 15.25
C PHE A 18 -6.83 12.78 15.16
N ILE A 19 -6.46 13.16 13.96
CA ILE A 19 -5.49 14.25 13.73
C ILE A 19 -6.11 15.61 14.00
N LYS A 20 -7.34 15.86 13.53
CA LYS A 20 -8.04 17.13 13.73
C LYS A 20 -8.19 17.48 15.22
N LYS A 21 -8.56 16.52 16.05
CA LYS A 21 -8.74 16.73 17.49
C LYS A 21 -7.42 17.05 18.18
N ARG A 22 -6.31 16.43 17.77
CA ARG A 22 -4.99 16.57 18.39
C ARG A 22 -4.19 17.78 17.89
N PHE A 23 -4.19 17.99 16.60
CA PHE A 23 -3.30 18.95 15.92
C PHE A 23 -4.04 20.03 15.12
N GLY A 24 -5.36 19.88 14.97
CA GLY A 24 -6.17 20.82 14.20
C GLY A 24 -6.39 20.37 12.74
N LYS A 25 -7.42 21.01 12.14
CA LYS A 25 -7.82 20.69 10.76
C LYS A 25 -6.75 21.07 9.74
N GLU A 26 -6.10 22.21 9.96
CA GLU A 26 -5.07 22.72 9.04
C GLU A 26 -3.87 21.77 8.96
N PHE A 27 -3.39 21.26 10.09
CA PHE A 27 -2.32 20.26 10.13
C PHE A 27 -2.71 18.97 9.39
N HIS A 28 -3.97 18.54 9.54
CA HIS A 28 -4.48 17.41 8.79
C HIS A 28 -4.43 17.69 7.29
N ASP A 29 -5.04 18.80 6.84
CA ASP A 29 -5.24 19.10 5.42
C ASP A 29 -3.92 19.40 4.68
N GLN A 30 -2.94 20.02 5.36
CA GLN A 30 -1.67 20.40 4.78
C GLN A 30 -0.63 19.28 4.76
N LEU A 31 -0.67 18.38 5.73
CA LEU A 31 0.39 17.38 5.91
C LEU A 31 -0.12 15.95 5.87
N ILE A 32 -1.13 15.63 6.69
CA ILE A 32 -1.54 14.22 6.87
C ILE A 32 -2.36 13.71 5.69
N GLU A 33 -3.29 14.52 5.18
CA GLU A 33 -4.11 14.14 4.02
C GLU A 33 -3.27 13.82 2.79
N PRO A 34 -2.32 14.69 2.35
CA PRO A 34 -1.43 14.38 1.23
C PRO A 34 -0.57 13.13 1.49
N PHE A 35 -0.04 12.99 2.70
CA PHE A 35 0.80 11.85 3.07
C PHE A 35 0.03 10.54 3.00
N ILE A 36 -1.16 10.47 3.59
CA ILE A 36 -1.98 9.26 3.59
C ILE A 36 -2.50 8.93 2.18
N THR A 37 -2.94 9.93 1.42
CA THR A 37 -3.38 9.70 0.04
C THR A 37 -2.23 9.27 -0.86
N GLY A 38 -1.03 9.77 -0.66
CA GLY A 38 0.16 9.36 -1.41
C GLY A 38 0.59 7.90 -1.14
N ILE A 39 0.38 7.39 0.07
CA ILE A 39 0.77 6.01 0.46
C ILE A 39 -0.36 5.02 0.21
N TYR A 40 -1.58 5.36 0.63
CA TYR A 40 -2.73 4.44 0.63
C TYR A 40 -3.70 4.69 -0.51
N ALA A 41 -3.58 5.80 -1.24
CA ALA A 41 -4.58 6.28 -2.17
C ALA A 41 -5.99 6.32 -1.53
N GLY A 42 -6.05 6.63 -0.22
CA GLY A 42 -7.20 6.44 0.64
C GLY A 42 -7.96 7.72 0.94
N ASN A 43 -9.02 7.58 1.76
CA ASN A 43 -9.80 8.67 2.29
C ASN A 43 -9.67 8.72 3.82
N THR A 44 -8.98 9.72 4.34
CA THR A 44 -8.70 9.87 5.78
C THR A 44 -9.94 9.92 6.67
N ARG A 45 -11.10 10.29 6.10
CA ARG A 45 -12.40 10.30 6.83
C ARG A 45 -13.01 8.91 6.98
N LYS A 46 -12.61 7.94 6.17
CA LYS A 46 -13.09 6.55 6.20
C LYS A 46 -12.06 5.60 6.80
N MET A 47 -10.78 5.95 6.75
CA MET A 47 -9.69 5.10 7.24
C MET A 47 -9.56 5.15 8.75
N SER A 48 -9.36 4.00 9.38
CA SER A 48 -9.11 3.85 10.81
C SER A 48 -7.76 4.41 11.22
N ALA A 49 -7.71 5.30 12.22
CA ALA A 49 -6.46 5.81 12.78
C ALA A 49 -5.63 4.68 13.41
N GLU A 50 -6.28 3.75 14.10
CA GLU A 50 -5.65 2.61 14.75
C GLU A 50 -4.84 1.76 13.76
N HIS A 51 -5.40 1.49 12.58
CA HIS A 51 -4.79 0.61 11.59
C HIS A 51 -3.90 1.32 10.57
N THR A 52 -4.12 2.62 10.36
CA THR A 52 -3.35 3.44 9.40
C THR A 52 -2.17 4.14 10.05
N LEU A 53 -2.38 4.74 11.23
CA LEU A 53 -1.37 5.52 11.97
C LEU A 53 -0.91 4.79 13.24
N LYS A 54 -0.61 3.50 13.14
CA LYS A 54 -0.33 2.59 14.25
C LYS A 54 0.63 3.13 15.29
N LEU A 55 1.74 3.73 14.86
CA LEU A 55 2.72 4.28 15.77
C LEU A 55 2.13 5.43 16.60
N LEU A 56 1.47 6.38 15.94
CA LEU A 56 0.86 7.53 16.61
C LEU A 56 -0.28 7.09 17.53
N TRP A 57 -1.10 6.14 17.07
CA TRP A 57 -2.15 5.53 17.85
C TRP A 57 -1.60 4.86 19.12
N LYS A 58 -0.59 4.01 18.98
CA LYS A 58 0.06 3.34 20.11
C LYS A 58 0.64 4.34 21.12
N LEU A 59 1.31 5.40 20.66
CA LEU A 59 1.85 6.44 21.52
C LEU A 59 0.74 7.15 22.31
N GLU A 60 -0.37 7.48 21.66
CA GLU A 60 -1.53 8.06 22.32
C GLU A 60 -2.12 7.13 23.38
N GLN A 61 -2.40 5.89 23.03
CA GLN A 61 -3.01 4.92 23.94
C GLN A 61 -2.12 4.62 25.16
N SER A 62 -0.80 4.54 24.96
CA SER A 62 0.14 4.22 26.03
C SER A 62 0.50 5.40 26.93
N HIS A 63 0.42 6.63 26.44
CA HIS A 63 0.90 7.83 27.16
C HIS A 63 -0.14 8.95 27.29
N GLY A 64 -1.37 8.72 26.79
CA GLY A 64 -2.43 9.72 26.75
C GLY A 64 -2.17 10.89 25.78
N SER A 65 -1.01 10.90 25.10
CA SER A 65 -0.56 11.96 24.21
C SER A 65 0.51 11.45 23.26
N ILE A 66 0.43 11.84 22.00
CA ILE A 66 1.44 11.54 20.98
C ILE A 66 2.76 12.24 21.36
N ILE A 67 2.70 13.53 21.72
CA ILE A 67 3.89 14.31 22.07
C ILE A 67 4.59 13.72 23.30
N ARG A 68 3.84 13.41 24.36
CA ARG A 68 4.41 12.76 25.56
C ARG A 68 5.03 11.41 25.21
N GLY A 69 4.38 10.65 24.37
CA GLY A 69 4.87 9.36 23.90
C GLY A 69 6.19 9.48 23.13
N ILE A 70 6.30 10.44 22.20
CA ILE A 70 7.54 10.71 21.47
C ILE A 70 8.69 11.13 22.41
N LEU A 71 8.39 12.00 23.38
CA LEU A 71 9.40 12.47 24.34
C LEU A 71 9.88 11.37 25.30
N LYS A 72 8.97 10.44 25.66
CA LYS A 72 9.30 9.31 26.56
C LYS A 72 9.90 8.11 25.82
N SER A 73 9.63 7.96 24.52
CA SER A 73 10.28 6.92 23.75
C SER A 73 11.79 7.15 23.77
N LYS A 74 12.52 6.22 24.41
CA LYS A 74 13.98 6.24 24.35
C LYS A 74 14.38 6.35 22.88
N LYS A 75 15.34 7.21 22.58
CA LYS A 75 15.98 7.26 21.26
C LYS A 75 16.72 5.94 21.07
N ASP A 76 16.02 4.91 20.66
CA ASP A 76 16.70 3.78 20.03
C ASP A 76 17.58 4.37 18.94
N LYS A 77 18.86 3.98 18.94
CA LYS A 77 19.82 4.43 17.91
C LYS A 77 19.11 4.31 16.57
N LYS A 78 18.79 5.46 15.98
CA LYS A 78 18.12 5.52 14.66
C LYS A 78 18.94 4.67 13.72
N SER A 79 18.50 3.47 13.41
CA SER A 79 18.97 2.77 12.23
C SER A 79 18.69 3.71 11.08
N LYS A 80 19.71 4.09 10.34
CA LYS A 80 19.54 4.91 9.14
C LYS A 80 18.64 4.11 8.20
N ILE A 81 17.39 4.53 8.07
CA ILE A 81 16.48 3.97 7.09
C ILE A 81 16.95 4.52 5.74
N ASN A 82 17.60 3.68 4.96
CA ASN A 82 18.00 4.02 3.61
C ASN A 82 16.92 3.53 2.66
N SER A 83 16.43 4.41 1.80
CA SER A 83 15.62 4.01 0.65
C SER A 83 16.52 3.32 -0.36
N PHE A 84 16.07 2.24 -0.95
CA PHE A 84 16.78 1.53 -2.01
C PHE A 84 15.81 1.14 -3.13
N ASN A 85 16.37 0.88 -4.30
CA ASN A 85 15.66 0.33 -5.45
C ASN A 85 16.57 -0.67 -6.15
N PHE A 86 16.06 -1.38 -7.13
CA PHE A 86 16.82 -2.33 -7.92
C PHE A 86 17.12 -1.73 -9.31
N PRO A 87 18.32 -1.93 -9.87
CA PRO A 87 18.68 -1.39 -11.19
C PRO A 87 17.71 -1.76 -12.32
N LYS A 88 17.09 -2.95 -12.23
CA LYS A 88 16.09 -3.45 -13.19
C LYS A 88 14.64 -3.31 -12.68
N GLY A 89 14.40 -2.46 -11.68
CA GLY A 89 13.08 -2.26 -11.06
C GLY A 89 12.73 -3.31 -9.99
N LEU A 90 11.60 -3.09 -9.31
CA LEU A 90 11.15 -3.94 -8.19
C LEU A 90 10.86 -5.40 -8.58
N SER A 91 10.53 -5.68 -9.84
CA SER A 91 10.35 -7.04 -10.35
C SER A 91 11.61 -7.91 -10.22
N GLN A 92 12.79 -7.29 -10.12
CA GLN A 92 14.04 -8.02 -9.88
C GLN A 92 14.01 -8.81 -8.56
N LEU A 93 13.32 -8.29 -7.53
CA LEU A 93 13.16 -9.00 -6.26
C LEU A 93 12.37 -10.30 -6.44
N THR A 94 11.20 -10.22 -7.05
CA THR A 94 10.33 -11.39 -7.28
C THR A 94 10.98 -12.40 -8.22
N SER A 95 11.66 -11.93 -9.28
CA SER A 95 12.41 -12.81 -10.19
C SER A 95 13.50 -13.57 -9.46
N LYS A 96 14.28 -12.90 -8.61
CA LYS A 96 15.34 -13.57 -7.84
C LYS A 96 14.83 -14.57 -6.82
N ILE A 97 13.69 -14.29 -6.20
CA ILE A 97 13.02 -15.27 -5.33
C ILE A 97 12.57 -16.48 -6.15
N ALA A 98 11.93 -16.25 -7.30
CA ALA A 98 11.48 -17.32 -8.19
C ALA A 98 12.66 -18.20 -8.67
N ASP A 99 13.77 -17.57 -9.11
CA ASP A 99 14.99 -18.28 -9.49
C ASP A 99 15.52 -19.19 -8.35
N SER A 100 15.46 -18.70 -7.10
CA SER A 100 15.92 -19.47 -5.94
C SER A 100 15.01 -20.64 -5.56
N MET A 101 13.74 -20.60 -5.96
CA MET A 101 12.78 -21.67 -5.71
C MET A 101 12.93 -22.84 -6.71
N GLY A 102 13.39 -22.58 -7.91
CA GLY A 102 13.59 -23.60 -8.96
C GLY A 102 12.32 -24.44 -9.18
N ASP A 103 12.48 -25.75 -9.16
CA ASP A 103 11.39 -26.72 -9.39
C ASP A 103 10.29 -26.72 -8.30
N LYS A 104 10.52 -26.03 -7.18
CA LYS A 104 9.48 -25.84 -6.14
C LYS A 104 8.43 -24.83 -6.55
N LEU A 105 8.70 -24.00 -7.57
CA LEU A 105 7.76 -23.01 -8.09
C LEU A 105 6.90 -23.62 -9.20
N VAL A 106 5.61 -23.80 -8.93
CA VAL A 106 4.64 -24.29 -9.91
C VAL A 106 3.81 -23.12 -10.43
N LEU A 107 4.03 -22.74 -11.68
CA LEU A 107 3.27 -21.71 -12.38
C LEU A 107 2.04 -22.30 -13.09
N ASN A 108 1.11 -21.42 -13.48
CA ASN A 108 -0.13 -21.79 -14.19
C ASN A 108 -1.01 -22.81 -13.43
N TYR A 109 -0.86 -22.90 -12.13
CA TYR A 109 -1.65 -23.75 -11.26
C TYR A 109 -2.77 -22.93 -10.61
N LYS A 110 -3.93 -22.83 -11.28
CA LYS A 110 -5.09 -22.12 -10.76
C LYS A 110 -5.81 -22.97 -9.72
N VAL A 111 -5.66 -22.61 -8.45
CA VAL A 111 -6.42 -23.23 -7.36
C VAL A 111 -7.92 -22.96 -7.57
N GLN A 112 -8.74 -24.01 -7.51
CA GLN A 112 -10.20 -23.96 -7.61
C GLN A 112 -10.87 -24.19 -6.27
N GLN A 113 -10.29 -25.07 -5.44
CA GLN A 113 -10.84 -25.44 -4.15
C GLN A 113 -9.72 -25.88 -3.19
N ILE A 114 -9.93 -25.62 -1.91
CA ILE A 114 -9.11 -26.14 -0.82
C ILE A 114 -10.05 -26.88 0.12
N ILE A 115 -9.79 -28.15 0.38
CA ILE A 115 -10.61 -29.01 1.24
C ILE A 115 -9.75 -29.45 2.42
N LYS A 116 -10.30 -29.36 3.64
CA LYS A 116 -9.69 -29.91 4.83
C LYS A 116 -9.81 -31.44 4.80
N SER A 117 -8.72 -32.14 5.10
CA SER A 117 -8.65 -33.59 5.21
C SER A 117 -8.12 -34.00 6.59
N ASP A 118 -8.16 -35.29 6.91
CA ASP A 118 -7.72 -35.80 8.23
C ASP A 118 -6.25 -35.45 8.54
N ASN A 119 -5.40 -35.39 7.52
CA ASN A 119 -3.96 -35.16 7.65
C ASN A 119 -3.48 -33.82 7.10
N GLY A 120 -4.38 -32.82 6.93
CA GLY A 120 -4.03 -31.51 6.39
C GLY A 120 -5.04 -30.98 5.38
N TYR A 121 -4.59 -30.70 4.16
CA TYR A 121 -5.41 -30.06 3.13
C TYR A 121 -5.18 -30.67 1.76
N GLU A 122 -6.23 -30.65 0.95
CA GLU A 122 -6.23 -30.98 -0.48
C GLU A 122 -6.40 -29.70 -1.29
N ILE A 123 -5.44 -29.36 -2.12
CA ILE A 123 -5.49 -28.23 -3.03
C ILE A 123 -5.85 -28.75 -4.42
N ILE A 124 -7.01 -28.35 -4.93
CA ILE A 124 -7.58 -28.86 -6.18
C ILE A 124 -7.46 -27.79 -7.28
N SER A 125 -6.95 -28.23 -8.43
CA SER A 125 -6.95 -27.53 -9.70
C SER A 125 -7.64 -28.40 -10.75
N LYS A 126 -7.90 -27.84 -11.95
CA LYS A 126 -8.52 -28.62 -13.06
C LYS A 126 -7.79 -29.93 -13.41
N SER A 127 -6.48 -29.96 -13.27
CA SER A 127 -5.63 -31.05 -13.78
C SER A 127 -4.91 -31.85 -12.72
N LYS A 128 -4.82 -31.33 -11.49
CA LYS A 128 -4.00 -31.94 -10.44
C LYS A 128 -4.58 -31.67 -9.05
N LYS A 129 -4.29 -32.60 -8.14
CA LYS A 129 -4.55 -32.49 -6.70
C LYS A 129 -3.22 -32.53 -5.97
N ILE A 130 -3.04 -31.62 -5.00
CA ILE A 130 -1.87 -31.58 -4.14
C ILE A 130 -2.34 -31.78 -2.70
N LEU A 131 -1.69 -32.70 -2.00
CA LEU A 131 -1.88 -32.91 -0.57
C LEU A 131 -0.78 -32.17 0.20
N CYS A 132 -1.16 -31.44 1.24
CA CYS A 132 -0.21 -30.74 2.09
C CYS A 132 -0.67 -30.71 3.55
N LYS A 133 0.28 -30.64 4.47
CA LYS A 133 -0.01 -30.54 5.91
C LYS A 133 -0.33 -29.11 6.33
N GLU A 134 0.19 -28.14 5.60
CA GLU A 134 0.14 -26.74 5.95
C GLU A 134 -0.02 -25.86 4.71
N ILE A 135 -0.80 -24.78 4.82
CA ILE A 135 -1.03 -23.81 3.76
C ILE A 135 -0.65 -22.41 4.25
N ILE A 136 0.12 -21.70 3.44
CA ILE A 136 0.31 -20.26 3.54
C ILE A 136 -0.33 -19.61 2.33
N CYS A 137 -1.45 -18.92 2.55
CA CYS A 137 -2.20 -18.26 1.49
C CYS A 137 -1.92 -16.76 1.47
N SER A 138 -1.29 -16.28 0.39
CA SER A 138 -0.86 -14.88 0.22
C SER A 138 -1.59 -14.16 -0.92
N VAL A 139 -2.69 -14.71 -1.43
CA VAL A 139 -3.47 -14.09 -2.49
C VAL A 139 -4.20 -12.82 -2.00
N PRO A 140 -4.58 -11.89 -2.90
CA PRO A 140 -5.40 -10.75 -2.51
C PRO A 140 -6.72 -11.18 -1.87
N ALA A 141 -7.24 -10.39 -0.92
CA ALA A 141 -8.45 -10.72 -0.15
C ALA A 141 -9.64 -11.10 -1.04
N TYR A 142 -9.86 -10.35 -2.12
CA TYR A 142 -10.96 -10.60 -3.06
C TYR A 142 -10.86 -11.93 -3.82
N SER A 143 -9.70 -12.60 -3.78
CA SER A 143 -9.50 -13.90 -4.44
C SER A 143 -9.80 -15.08 -3.49
N LEU A 144 -9.77 -14.87 -2.17
CA LEU A 144 -9.96 -15.92 -1.18
C LEU A 144 -11.34 -16.59 -1.29
N ARG A 145 -12.37 -15.83 -1.61
CA ARG A 145 -13.74 -16.34 -1.81
C ARG A 145 -13.87 -17.43 -2.89
N ASN A 146 -12.89 -17.52 -3.77
CA ASN A 146 -12.94 -18.51 -4.86
C ASN A 146 -12.65 -19.93 -4.38
N PHE A 147 -12.07 -20.11 -3.19
CA PHE A 147 -11.65 -21.43 -2.71
C PHE A 147 -11.72 -21.62 -1.18
N ILE A 148 -12.12 -20.60 -0.43
CA ILE A 148 -12.45 -20.69 1.00
C ILE A 148 -13.97 -20.54 1.16
N TYR A 149 -14.60 -21.40 1.99
CA TYR A 149 -16.05 -21.45 2.18
C TYR A 149 -16.49 -21.01 3.58
N ASP A 150 -15.65 -20.32 4.34
CA ASP A 150 -16.04 -19.73 5.63
C ASP A 150 -16.84 -18.45 5.39
N ARG A 151 -18.15 -18.52 5.64
CA ARG A 151 -19.10 -17.40 5.40
C ARG A 151 -18.77 -16.16 6.23
N SER A 152 -18.33 -16.36 7.48
CA SER A 152 -18.00 -15.25 8.38
C SER A 152 -16.78 -14.49 7.87
N LEU A 153 -15.72 -15.20 7.51
CA LEU A 153 -14.53 -14.60 6.94
C LEU A 153 -14.81 -13.92 5.59
N ILE A 154 -15.53 -14.60 4.69
CA ILE A 154 -15.86 -14.03 3.36
C ILE A 154 -16.65 -12.74 3.49
N SER A 155 -17.63 -12.68 4.41
CA SER A 155 -18.42 -11.48 4.66
C SER A 155 -17.56 -10.27 5.03
N GLU A 156 -16.49 -10.45 5.81
CA GLU A 156 -15.58 -9.37 6.16
C GLU A 156 -14.56 -9.06 5.05
N LEU A 157 -14.09 -10.06 4.33
CA LEU A 157 -13.20 -9.88 3.17
C LEU A 157 -13.87 -9.08 2.04
N ASP A 158 -15.16 -9.29 1.82
CA ASP A 158 -15.94 -8.60 0.78
C ASP A 158 -16.15 -7.10 1.08
N LYS A 159 -16.04 -6.68 2.34
CA LYS A 159 -16.08 -5.27 2.75
C LYS A 159 -14.79 -4.50 2.44
N ILE A 160 -13.70 -5.20 2.13
CA ILE A 160 -12.43 -4.54 1.85
C ILE A 160 -12.52 -3.79 0.53
N ILE A 161 -12.45 -2.48 0.60
CA ILE A 161 -12.34 -1.62 -0.57
C ILE A 161 -10.89 -1.63 -1.05
N TYR A 162 -10.70 -1.85 -2.35
CA TYR A 162 -9.41 -1.66 -3.01
C TYR A 162 -9.47 -0.40 -3.86
N SER A 163 -8.67 0.60 -3.51
CA SER A 163 -8.60 1.85 -4.27
C SER A 163 -8.00 1.62 -5.64
N PRO A 164 -8.65 2.07 -6.73
CA PRO A 164 -8.05 2.03 -8.05
C PRO A 164 -6.93 3.07 -8.14
N VAL A 165 -5.85 2.70 -8.83
CA VAL A 165 -4.71 3.59 -9.04
C VAL A 165 -4.18 3.42 -10.46
N ASP A 166 -4.07 4.51 -11.19
CA ASP A 166 -3.34 4.59 -12.44
C ASP A 166 -1.91 5.06 -12.16
N VAL A 167 -0.95 4.39 -12.76
CA VAL A 167 0.47 4.70 -12.62
C VAL A 167 1.02 5.06 -13.99
N PHE A 168 1.55 6.28 -14.11
CA PHE A 168 2.26 6.71 -15.30
C PHE A 168 3.76 6.81 -15.04
N HIS A 169 4.55 6.40 -16.00
CA HIS A 169 5.99 6.62 -16.01
C HIS A 169 6.34 7.50 -17.21
N PHE A 170 6.85 8.70 -16.93
CA PHE A 170 7.26 9.65 -17.97
C PHE A 170 8.76 9.87 -17.92
N GLY A 171 9.42 9.67 -19.05
CA GLY A 171 10.85 9.96 -19.22
C GLY A 171 11.04 11.19 -20.12
N PHE A 172 11.97 12.06 -19.73
CA PHE A 172 12.31 13.28 -20.47
C PHE A 172 13.84 13.41 -20.65
N LYS A 173 14.27 14.19 -21.66
CA LYS A 173 15.64 14.68 -21.73
C LYS A 173 15.84 15.68 -20.59
N LYS A 174 16.89 15.51 -19.77
CA LYS A 174 17.17 16.38 -18.62
C LYS A 174 17.26 17.87 -18.99
N LYS A 175 17.83 18.18 -20.18
CA LYS A 175 17.91 19.55 -20.70
C LYS A 175 16.56 20.21 -20.95
N ASN A 176 15.49 19.40 -21.14
CA ASN A 176 14.15 19.87 -21.40
C ASN A 176 13.35 20.18 -20.12
N ILE A 177 13.88 19.87 -18.94
CA ILE A 177 13.25 20.12 -17.64
C ILE A 177 13.82 21.43 -17.07
N GLN A 178 12.95 22.41 -16.79
CA GLN A 178 13.35 23.68 -16.18
C GLN A 178 13.45 23.58 -14.65
N ASN A 179 12.48 22.92 -13.99
CA ASN A 179 12.49 22.72 -12.55
C ASN A 179 13.49 21.65 -12.16
N LYS A 180 14.60 22.08 -11.58
CA LYS A 180 15.70 21.20 -11.12
C LYS A 180 15.71 20.98 -9.61
N LYS A 181 14.65 21.33 -8.88
CA LYS A 181 14.56 21.13 -7.44
C LYS A 181 14.80 19.66 -7.10
N GLN A 182 15.66 19.43 -6.14
CA GLN A 182 15.94 18.10 -5.61
C GLN A 182 14.87 17.69 -4.61
N GLY A 183 14.61 16.39 -4.49
CA GLY A 183 13.65 15.84 -3.53
C GLY A 183 13.11 14.49 -3.98
N PHE A 184 12.35 13.87 -3.11
CA PHE A 184 11.68 12.58 -3.39
C PHE A 184 10.56 12.72 -4.42
N GLY A 185 9.88 13.85 -4.41
CA GLY A 185 8.71 14.07 -5.24
C GLY A 185 7.79 15.15 -4.69
N VAL A 186 6.56 15.11 -5.13
CA VAL A 186 5.48 16.02 -4.74
C VAL A 186 4.26 15.21 -4.33
N LEU A 187 3.58 15.62 -3.27
CA LEU A 187 2.25 15.16 -2.89
C LEU A 187 1.26 16.31 -3.06
N THR A 188 0.03 16.00 -3.46
CA THR A 188 -1.01 17.00 -3.68
C THR A 188 -2.05 17.00 -2.59
N ARG A 189 -2.49 18.19 -2.20
CA ARG A 189 -3.66 18.40 -1.35
C ARG A 189 -4.93 18.44 -2.20
N PRO A 190 -6.10 18.15 -1.63
CA PRO A 190 -7.37 18.37 -2.32
C PRO A 190 -7.53 19.79 -2.86
N SER A 191 -7.04 20.79 -2.12
CA SER A 191 -7.10 22.22 -2.48
C SER A 191 -6.23 22.61 -3.67
N ASP A 192 -5.25 21.77 -4.04
CA ASP A 192 -4.36 22.07 -5.17
C ASP A 192 -5.04 21.82 -6.52
N GLY A 193 -6.21 21.17 -6.55
CA GLY A 193 -7.00 20.91 -7.76
C GLY A 193 -6.32 20.04 -8.81
N LYS A 194 -5.25 19.34 -8.46
CA LYS A 194 -4.49 18.51 -9.41
C LYS A 194 -5.12 17.12 -9.59
N SER A 195 -4.95 16.58 -10.78
CA SER A 195 -5.46 15.25 -11.17
C SER A 195 -4.57 14.09 -10.75
N TYR A 196 -3.51 14.33 -10.02
CA TYR A 196 -2.64 13.30 -9.47
C TYR A 196 -2.55 13.36 -7.94
N LEU A 197 -2.28 12.22 -7.31
CA LEU A 197 -2.06 12.10 -5.86
C LEU A 197 -0.64 12.52 -5.48
N GLY A 198 0.29 12.23 -6.35
CA GLY A 198 1.70 12.56 -6.16
C GLY A 198 2.57 12.13 -7.32
N ILE A 199 3.79 12.66 -7.33
CA ILE A 199 4.80 12.40 -8.34
C ILE A 199 6.08 12.02 -7.63
N LEU A 200 6.69 10.88 -8.00
CA LEU A 200 8.02 10.49 -7.56
C LEU A 200 9.06 10.93 -8.58
N PHE A 201 10.13 11.54 -8.11
CA PHE A 201 11.26 11.98 -8.92
C PHE A 201 12.33 10.87 -8.96
N ASN A 202 11.99 9.74 -9.60
CA ASN A 202 12.76 8.50 -9.52
C ASN A 202 14.25 8.67 -9.77
N SER A 203 14.62 9.35 -10.84
CA SER A 203 16.02 9.58 -11.23
C SER A 203 16.76 10.62 -10.38
N ARG A 204 16.03 11.42 -9.60
CA ARG A 204 16.62 12.36 -8.63
C ARG A 204 16.87 11.69 -7.28
N ILE A 205 16.18 10.58 -7.00
CA ILE A 205 16.36 9.75 -5.80
C ILE A 205 17.45 8.68 -6.06
N PHE A 206 17.38 8.06 -7.24
CA PHE A 206 18.26 6.94 -7.64
C PHE A 206 18.84 7.23 -9.02
N ASP A 207 20.11 7.57 -9.09
CA ASP A 207 20.81 7.97 -10.31
C ASP A 207 20.91 6.87 -11.37
N TYR A 208 20.82 5.61 -10.94
CA TYR A 208 20.94 4.43 -11.79
C TYR A 208 19.63 3.98 -12.46
N VAL A 209 18.46 4.59 -12.13
CA VAL A 209 17.16 4.17 -12.71
C VAL A 209 16.87 4.84 -14.06
N SER A 210 17.72 5.76 -14.49
CA SER A 210 17.57 6.47 -15.77
C SER A 210 18.94 6.64 -16.43
N PRO A 211 19.05 6.52 -17.77
CA PRO A 211 20.29 6.78 -18.47
C PRO A 211 20.78 8.21 -18.26
N LYS A 212 22.10 8.42 -18.33
CA LYS A 212 22.72 9.75 -18.20
C LYS A 212 22.05 10.77 -19.14
N GLY A 213 21.74 11.94 -18.62
CA GLY A 213 21.08 13.02 -19.38
C GLY A 213 19.57 12.85 -19.59
N LYS A 214 18.95 11.90 -18.92
CA LYS A 214 17.49 11.68 -18.90
C LYS A 214 16.96 11.73 -17.46
N GLU A 215 15.67 12.05 -17.32
CA GLU A 215 14.97 12.00 -16.03
C GLU A 215 13.71 11.15 -16.15
N LEU A 216 13.39 10.41 -15.08
CA LEU A 216 12.23 9.54 -14.96
C LEU A 216 11.36 10.00 -13.80
N PHE A 217 10.06 10.11 -14.06
CA PHE A 217 9.02 10.46 -13.10
C PHE A 217 7.95 9.38 -13.06
N THR A 218 7.45 9.08 -11.85
CA THR A 218 6.28 8.23 -11.67
C THR A 218 5.14 9.06 -11.11
N VAL A 219 4.02 9.08 -11.80
CA VAL A 219 2.81 9.83 -11.42
C VAL A 219 1.74 8.85 -10.97
N LEU A 220 1.17 9.08 -9.80
CA LEU A 220 0.10 8.28 -9.21
C LEU A 220 -1.22 9.06 -9.32
N VAL A 221 -2.26 8.43 -9.89
CA VAL A 221 -3.57 9.04 -10.17
C VAL A 221 -4.67 8.16 -9.61
N GLY A 222 -5.80 8.75 -9.22
CA GLY A 222 -6.99 8.03 -8.79
C GLY A 222 -7.15 7.96 -7.26
N GLY A 223 -7.18 6.75 -6.71
CA GLY A 223 -7.47 6.54 -5.29
C GLY A 223 -8.94 6.82 -4.92
N GLU A 224 -9.26 6.71 -3.64
CA GLU A 224 -10.63 6.94 -3.14
C GLU A 224 -11.16 8.36 -3.42
N ARG A 225 -10.26 9.30 -3.57
CA ARG A 225 -10.60 10.71 -3.76
C ARG A 225 -10.98 11.06 -5.19
N GLN A 226 -10.39 10.39 -6.17
CA GLN A 226 -10.50 10.70 -7.60
C GLN A 226 -10.70 9.43 -8.43
N LYS A 227 -11.55 8.50 -7.97
CA LYS A 227 -11.84 7.22 -8.67
C LYS A 227 -12.24 7.43 -10.13
N HIS A 228 -13.02 8.49 -10.40
CA HIS A 228 -13.50 8.81 -11.74
C HIS A 228 -12.37 8.99 -12.76
N LEU A 229 -11.18 9.41 -12.32
CA LEU A 229 -10.02 9.54 -13.22
C LEU A 229 -9.56 8.16 -13.73
N CYS A 230 -9.65 7.11 -12.90
CA CYS A 230 -9.33 5.75 -13.31
C CYS A 230 -10.41 5.12 -14.25
N GLU A 231 -11.53 5.79 -14.46
CA GLU A 231 -12.58 5.40 -15.42
C GLU A 231 -12.42 6.11 -16.77
N MET A 232 -11.61 7.18 -16.81
CA MET A 232 -11.34 7.92 -18.04
C MET A 232 -10.62 7.08 -19.10
N ASN A 233 -10.78 7.50 -20.34
CA ASN A 233 -9.96 6.95 -21.43
C ASN A 233 -8.46 7.23 -21.12
N PRO A 234 -7.59 6.21 -21.18
CA PRO A 234 -6.18 6.35 -20.81
C PRO A 234 -5.41 7.41 -21.60
N ILE A 235 -5.76 7.62 -22.87
CA ILE A 235 -5.11 8.63 -23.73
C ILE A 235 -5.46 10.05 -23.25
N LYS A 236 -6.75 10.29 -22.95
CA LYS A 236 -7.21 11.59 -22.43
C LYS A 236 -6.62 11.87 -21.05
N LEU A 237 -6.58 10.84 -20.18
CA LEU A 237 -5.98 10.98 -18.86
C LEU A 237 -4.47 11.27 -18.96
N LYS A 238 -3.75 10.59 -19.85
CA LYS A 238 -2.32 10.86 -20.10
C LYS A 238 -2.09 12.31 -20.53
N GLN A 239 -2.90 12.82 -21.44
CA GLN A 239 -2.78 14.22 -21.91
C GLN A 239 -2.98 15.21 -20.77
N LEU A 240 -4.05 15.03 -19.97
CA LEU A 240 -4.31 15.86 -18.78
C LEU A 240 -3.12 15.86 -17.81
N ILE A 241 -2.56 14.70 -17.52
CA ILE A 241 -1.43 14.58 -16.61
C ILE A 241 -0.16 15.23 -17.18
N LEU A 242 0.08 15.13 -18.49
CA LEU A 242 1.23 15.78 -19.13
C LEU A 242 1.13 17.31 -19.09
N GLU A 243 -0.07 17.88 -19.31
CA GLU A 243 -0.33 19.32 -19.18
C GLU A 243 -0.04 19.80 -17.74
N GLU A 244 -0.53 19.08 -16.73
CA GLU A 244 -0.23 19.41 -15.32
C GLU A 244 1.24 19.22 -14.93
N LEU A 245 1.95 18.27 -15.57
CA LEU A 245 3.39 18.09 -15.40
C LEU A 245 4.20 19.22 -16.03
N GLU A 246 3.72 19.79 -17.14
CA GLU A 246 4.36 20.97 -17.75
C GLU A 246 4.36 22.15 -16.78
N ASP A 247 3.24 22.41 -16.10
CA ASP A 247 3.15 23.43 -15.06
C ASP A 247 4.18 23.22 -13.94
N LEU A 248 4.37 21.97 -13.52
CA LEU A 248 5.26 21.63 -12.40
C LEU A 248 6.73 21.62 -12.79
N LEU A 249 7.05 20.97 -13.90
CA LEU A 249 8.42 20.66 -14.32
C LEU A 249 8.97 21.70 -15.30
N GLY A 250 8.09 22.48 -15.98
CA GLY A 250 8.47 23.35 -17.09
C GLY A 250 9.12 22.56 -18.21
N HIS A 251 8.64 21.32 -18.47
CA HIS A 251 9.22 20.49 -19.51
C HIS A 251 8.86 21.04 -20.90
N LYS A 252 9.79 20.89 -21.85
CA LYS A 252 9.57 21.23 -23.24
C LYS A 252 9.82 20.01 -24.11
N GLY A 253 8.97 19.85 -25.13
CA GLY A 253 9.07 18.75 -26.08
C GLY A 253 8.49 17.42 -25.54
N GLU A 254 8.61 16.40 -26.37
CA GLU A 254 7.95 15.11 -26.17
C GLU A 254 8.61 14.27 -25.08
N THR A 255 7.84 13.34 -24.52
CA THR A 255 8.33 12.27 -23.64
C THR A 255 9.21 11.29 -24.44
N ILE A 256 10.26 10.77 -23.82
CA ILE A 256 11.07 9.69 -24.39
C ILE A 256 10.46 8.32 -24.06
N ILE A 257 9.80 8.25 -22.91
CA ILE A 257 9.05 7.10 -22.42
C ILE A 257 7.74 7.64 -21.89
N ASP A 258 6.65 6.99 -22.26
CA ASP A 258 5.35 7.14 -21.64
C ASP A 258 4.74 5.74 -21.43
N ASN A 259 4.72 5.29 -20.21
CA ASN A 259 4.13 4.01 -19.85
C ASN A 259 3.00 4.22 -18.87
N HIS A 260 1.90 3.50 -19.04
CA HIS A 260 0.72 3.56 -18.20
C HIS A 260 0.28 2.18 -17.77
N TYR A 261 -0.05 2.04 -16.50
CA TYR A 261 -0.67 0.84 -15.97
C TYR A 261 -1.83 1.19 -15.02
N ARG A 262 -2.99 0.55 -15.24
CA ARG A 262 -4.19 0.72 -14.42
C ARG A 262 -4.37 -0.45 -13.47
N TRP A 263 -4.31 -0.18 -12.18
CA TRP A 263 -4.63 -1.11 -11.12
C TRP A 263 -6.08 -0.89 -10.68
N ALA A 264 -7.03 -1.63 -11.24
CA ALA A 264 -8.44 -1.52 -10.88
C ALA A 264 -8.71 -1.85 -9.40
N LYS A 265 -7.90 -2.74 -8.83
CA LYS A 265 -7.88 -3.12 -7.42
C LYS A 265 -6.46 -2.96 -6.87
N GLY A 266 -6.04 -1.71 -6.67
CA GLY A 266 -4.66 -1.38 -6.32
C GLY A 266 -4.35 -1.59 -4.84
N ILE A 267 -4.86 -0.73 -3.97
CA ILE A 267 -4.45 -0.67 -2.56
C ILE A 267 -5.64 -0.96 -1.64
N PRO A 268 -5.56 -2.00 -0.78
CA PRO A 268 -6.60 -2.29 0.20
C PRO A 268 -6.71 -1.18 1.25
N GLN A 269 -7.91 -0.78 1.58
CA GLN A 269 -8.20 0.29 2.52
C GLN A 269 -8.45 -0.25 3.93
N PHE A 270 -7.81 0.33 4.92
CA PHE A 270 -8.02 0.03 6.34
C PHE A 270 -9.09 0.97 6.90
N ASN A 271 -10.36 0.69 6.57
CA ASN A 271 -11.49 1.49 7.01
C ASN A 271 -11.82 1.28 8.49
N LEU A 272 -12.82 1.99 9.00
CA LEU A 272 -13.19 1.98 10.43
C LEU A 272 -13.52 0.58 10.95
N ASP A 273 -14.09 -0.28 10.12
CA ASP A 273 -14.48 -1.66 10.43
C ASP A 273 -13.35 -2.70 10.26
N HIS A 274 -12.13 -2.27 9.96
CA HIS A 274 -10.99 -3.17 9.73
C HIS A 274 -10.70 -4.13 10.88
N SER A 275 -11.01 -3.74 12.12
CA SER A 275 -10.88 -4.63 13.28
C SER A 275 -11.79 -5.86 13.19
N ASN A 276 -12.96 -5.76 12.54
CA ASN A 276 -13.86 -6.91 12.35
C ASN A 276 -13.22 -7.95 11.44
N LEU A 277 -12.57 -7.49 10.36
CA LEU A 277 -11.79 -8.37 9.49
C LEU A 277 -10.69 -9.11 10.25
N LEU A 278 -9.92 -8.40 11.08
CA LEU A 278 -8.84 -9.02 11.86
C LEU A 278 -9.38 -10.07 12.83
N ASN A 279 -10.52 -9.80 13.47
CA ASN A 279 -11.21 -10.77 14.33
C ASN A 279 -11.71 -11.99 13.53
N ALA A 280 -12.30 -11.78 12.35
CA ALA A 280 -12.76 -12.87 11.49
C ALA A 280 -11.59 -13.76 11.02
N ILE A 281 -10.45 -13.16 10.69
CA ILE A 281 -9.23 -13.90 10.34
C ILE A 281 -8.71 -14.72 11.52
N GLU A 282 -8.71 -14.17 12.72
CA GLU A 282 -8.27 -14.90 13.92
C GLU A 282 -9.21 -16.07 14.25
N ASN A 283 -10.53 -15.88 14.13
CA ASN A 283 -11.50 -16.96 14.28
C ASN A 283 -11.30 -18.06 13.23
N PHE A 284 -11.04 -17.67 11.98
CA PHE A 284 -10.72 -18.63 10.92
C PHE A 284 -9.47 -19.44 11.23
N LYS A 285 -8.40 -18.82 11.71
CA LYS A 285 -7.16 -19.49 12.12
C LYS A 285 -7.41 -20.52 13.25
N ASN A 286 -8.24 -20.16 14.22
CA ASN A 286 -8.58 -21.04 15.33
C ASN A 286 -9.38 -22.27 14.89
N SER A 287 -10.18 -22.16 13.84
CA SER A 287 -10.98 -23.27 13.28
C SER A 287 -10.24 -24.08 12.20
N HIS A 288 -9.18 -23.52 11.60
CA HIS A 288 -8.41 -24.09 10.50
C HIS A 288 -6.92 -24.17 10.87
N SER A 289 -6.57 -25.12 11.73
CA SER A 289 -5.17 -25.35 12.11
C SER A 289 -4.28 -25.54 10.87
N ASN A 290 -3.08 -24.96 10.90
CA ASN A 290 -2.10 -25.04 9.80
C ASN A 290 -2.57 -24.38 8.48
N PHE A 291 -3.59 -23.48 8.54
CA PHE A 291 -3.97 -22.63 7.42
C PHE A 291 -3.70 -21.16 7.77
N HIS A 292 -2.69 -20.59 7.15
CA HIS A 292 -2.22 -19.26 7.44
C HIS A 292 -2.61 -18.29 6.30
N LEU A 293 -3.21 -17.17 6.69
CA LEU A 293 -3.51 -16.06 5.77
C LEU A 293 -2.48 -14.95 5.97
N ILE A 294 -1.85 -14.49 4.91
CA ILE A 294 -0.98 -13.31 4.88
C ILE A 294 -1.31 -12.43 3.67
N GLY A 295 -0.95 -11.17 3.75
CA GLY A 295 -1.19 -10.25 2.63
C GLY A 295 -1.14 -8.79 3.04
N ASN A 296 -1.24 -7.90 2.05
CA ASN A 296 -1.21 -6.46 2.26
C ASN A 296 -2.50 -5.88 2.89
N TYR A 297 -3.56 -6.68 2.97
CA TYR A 297 -4.85 -6.30 3.58
C TYR A 297 -4.93 -6.51 5.09
N PHE A 298 -3.88 -7.00 5.74
CA PHE A 298 -3.82 -7.17 7.20
C PHE A 298 -3.37 -5.87 7.90
N ASN A 299 -2.07 -5.72 8.05
CA ASN A 299 -1.46 -4.76 8.97
C ASN A 299 -0.36 -3.89 8.31
N GLY A 300 -0.47 -3.56 7.05
CA GLY A 300 0.48 -2.74 6.31
C GLY A 300 0.49 -3.11 4.84
N VAL A 301 0.54 -2.12 3.98
CA VAL A 301 0.39 -2.28 2.52
C VAL A 301 1.74 -2.31 1.79
N SER A 302 2.83 -1.95 2.47
CA SER A 302 4.15 -1.87 1.83
C SER A 302 4.76 -3.25 1.58
N VAL A 303 5.67 -3.32 0.61
CA VAL A 303 6.48 -4.52 0.36
C VAL A 303 7.25 -4.94 1.61
N SER A 304 7.80 -3.97 2.35
CA SER A 304 8.51 -4.22 3.61
C SER A 304 7.60 -4.85 4.67
N ASP A 305 6.35 -4.38 4.79
CA ASP A 305 5.37 -4.97 5.71
C ASP A 305 5.05 -6.41 5.33
N CYS A 306 4.88 -6.70 4.02
CA CYS A 306 4.61 -8.05 3.55
C CYS A 306 5.79 -8.99 3.84
N ILE A 307 7.03 -8.55 3.61
CA ILE A 307 8.24 -9.33 3.93
C ILE A 307 8.33 -9.58 5.44
N GLN A 308 8.08 -8.57 6.27
CA GLN A 308 8.15 -8.72 7.73
C GLN A 308 7.11 -9.74 8.23
N LYS A 309 5.88 -9.68 7.74
CA LYS A 309 4.83 -10.65 8.09
C LYS A 309 5.19 -12.07 7.69
N SER A 310 5.77 -12.24 6.50
CA SER A 310 6.23 -13.56 6.05
C SER A 310 7.31 -14.11 6.98
N ARG A 311 8.26 -13.28 7.40
CA ARG A 311 9.31 -13.67 8.36
C ARG A 311 8.74 -14.01 9.74
N ASP A 312 7.78 -13.21 10.22
CA ASP A 312 7.16 -13.45 11.53
C ASP A 312 6.33 -14.73 11.51
N LEU A 313 5.62 -15.03 10.43
CA LEU A 313 4.90 -16.29 10.27
C LEU A 313 5.86 -17.49 10.28
N VAL A 314 6.94 -17.45 9.50
CA VAL A 314 7.93 -18.56 9.48
C VAL A 314 8.52 -18.85 10.86
N ARG A 315 8.69 -17.85 11.72
CA ARG A 315 9.17 -18.04 13.10
C ARG A 315 8.14 -18.72 14.01
N ILE A 316 6.87 -18.69 13.66
CA ILE A 316 5.79 -19.30 14.43
C ILE A 316 5.59 -20.76 14.01
N ILE A 317 5.77 -21.06 12.72
CA ILE A 317 5.50 -22.41 12.17
C ILE A 317 6.72 -23.34 12.19
N ASN A 318 7.93 -22.80 12.42
CA ASN A 318 9.15 -23.58 12.66
C ASN A 318 9.45 -23.68 14.16
#